data_154ee85593a7234a864834117961cfb0
#
_entry.id   154ee85593a7234a864834117961cfb0
#
_cell.length_a   1.000
_cell.length_b   1.000
_cell.length_c   1.000
_cell.angle_alpha   90.00
_cell.angle_beta   90.00
_cell.angle_gamma   90.00
#
_symmetry.space_group_name_H-M   'P 1'
#
loop_
_entity.id
_entity.type
_entity.pdbx_description
1 polymer ?
#
loop_
_entity_poly.entity_id
_entity_poly.type
_entity_poly.pdbx_seq_one_letter_code
_entity_poly.pdbx_strand_id
1 'polypeptide(L)'
;TEVTLPTKDRSGKEITLPKEATKIISLVPSTTEVIEDLGKTDQLIAVDTQSSTMMTDLKKLPQMDMMAVDAEKLIALKPQIVYVNDINLASSESVWKQVEDAGITVVNIPTSTSIKAIKEDVQFIADSLSEHEKGQKLIKTMDQEIDEVAKIGKTIKKPKTVLFEVAALPDIYSFGNGT
;
A
#
# COMPACT_ATOMS: atom_id res chain seq x y z
N THR A 1 -7.02 -10.41 22.97
CA THR A 1 -5.84 -9.53 23.18
C THR A 1 -6.19 -8.17 22.60
N GLU A 2 -6.06 -7.11 23.38
CA GLU A 2 -6.30 -5.75 22.91
C GLU A 2 -5.26 -5.43 21.84
N VAL A 3 -5.71 -5.24 20.60
CA VAL A 3 -4.80 -4.91 19.48
C VAL A 3 -4.32 -3.49 19.67
N THR A 4 -3.03 -3.32 19.89
CA THR A 4 -2.41 -2.00 20.01
C THR A 4 -2.20 -1.42 18.62
N LEU A 5 -2.89 -0.32 18.28
CA LEU A 5 -2.74 0.35 17.00
C LEU A 5 -1.32 0.98 16.89
N PRO A 6 -0.72 0.97 15.70
CA PRO A 6 0.53 1.68 15.44
C PRO A 6 0.42 3.18 15.77
N THR A 7 1.44 3.71 16.41
CA THR A 7 1.55 5.16 16.72
C THR A 7 2.47 5.90 15.76
N LYS A 8 3.17 5.18 14.89
CA LYS A 8 4.01 5.73 13.83
C LYS A 8 3.71 5.01 12.53
N ASP A 9 3.79 5.72 11.43
CA ASP A 9 3.72 5.11 10.11
C ASP A 9 5.05 4.45 9.71
N ARG A 10 5.13 3.90 8.50
CA ARG A 10 6.32 3.18 8.03
C ARG A 10 7.51 4.09 7.70
N SER A 11 7.30 5.41 7.63
CA SER A 11 8.39 6.41 7.53
C SER A 11 8.90 6.87 8.90
N GLY A 12 8.23 6.47 10.00
CA GLY A 12 8.54 6.87 11.37
C GLY A 12 7.82 8.13 11.83
N LYS A 13 6.93 8.71 11.00
CA LYS A 13 6.09 9.84 11.37
C LYS A 13 5.02 9.42 12.37
N GLU A 14 4.82 10.22 13.41
CA GLU A 14 3.75 9.99 14.39
C GLU A 14 2.38 10.15 13.75
N ILE A 15 1.48 9.19 14.02
CA ILE A 15 0.12 9.15 13.53
C ILE A 15 -0.85 8.78 14.65
N THR A 16 -2.09 9.21 14.51
CA THR A 16 -3.19 8.79 15.37
C THR A 16 -4.24 8.08 14.53
N LEU A 17 -4.40 6.80 14.75
CA LEU A 17 -5.37 5.97 14.03
C LEU A 17 -6.69 5.88 14.78
N PRO A 18 -7.84 5.84 14.08
CA PRO A 18 -9.12 5.58 14.70
C PRO A 18 -9.16 4.12 15.20
N LYS A 19 -9.88 3.87 16.29
CA LYS A 19 -10.08 2.49 16.81
C LYS A 19 -10.77 1.58 15.78
N GLU A 20 -11.64 2.15 14.96
CA GLU A 20 -12.32 1.50 13.86
C GLU A 20 -12.31 2.42 12.64
N ALA A 21 -11.68 1.94 11.56
CA ALA A 21 -11.63 2.65 10.30
C ALA A 21 -12.75 2.15 9.39
N THR A 22 -13.71 3.01 9.07
CA THR A 22 -14.86 2.70 8.20
C THR A 22 -14.80 3.44 6.87
N LYS A 23 -13.92 4.44 6.75
CA LYS A 23 -13.74 5.27 5.55
C LYS A 23 -12.26 5.43 5.26
N ILE A 24 -11.78 4.68 4.28
CA ILE A 24 -10.38 4.61 3.91
C ILE A 24 -10.23 5.06 2.46
N ILE A 25 -9.20 5.84 2.19
CA ILE A 25 -8.69 6.08 0.84
C ILE A 25 -7.33 5.40 0.73
N SER A 26 -7.11 4.65 -0.34
CA SER A 26 -5.79 4.10 -0.68
C SER A 26 -5.34 4.65 -2.03
N LEU A 27 -4.19 5.30 -2.05
CA LEU A 27 -3.57 5.85 -3.26
C LEU A 27 -2.33 5.04 -3.68
N VAL A 28 -2.19 3.83 -3.15
CA VAL A 28 -1.06 2.94 -3.41
C VAL A 28 -1.58 1.56 -3.78
N PRO A 29 -1.37 1.07 -5.01
CA PRO A 29 -1.92 -0.21 -5.47
C PRO A 29 -1.57 -1.40 -4.56
N SER A 30 -0.32 -1.50 -4.11
CA SER A 30 0.10 -2.58 -3.21
C SER A 30 -0.60 -2.55 -1.85
N THR A 31 -0.87 -1.35 -1.31
CA THR A 31 -1.65 -1.20 -0.07
C THR A 31 -3.11 -1.58 -0.30
N THR A 32 -3.68 -1.20 -1.44
CA THR A 32 -5.06 -1.55 -1.82
C THR A 32 -5.25 -3.07 -1.90
N GLU A 33 -4.28 -3.80 -2.48
CA GLU A 33 -4.28 -5.26 -2.52
C GLU A 33 -4.30 -5.86 -1.09
N VAL A 34 -3.45 -5.37 -0.20
CA VAL A 34 -3.42 -5.86 1.19
C VAL A 34 -4.76 -5.59 1.90
N ILE A 35 -5.38 -4.42 1.68
CA ILE A 35 -6.69 -4.08 2.24
C ILE A 35 -7.76 -5.07 1.72
N GLU A 36 -7.71 -5.44 0.44
CA GLU A 36 -8.59 -6.45 -0.16
C GLU A 36 -8.38 -7.82 0.49
N ASP A 37 -7.14 -8.28 0.60
CA ASP A 37 -6.78 -9.57 1.20
C ASP A 37 -7.17 -9.67 2.68
N LEU A 38 -7.18 -8.53 3.39
CA LEU A 38 -7.69 -8.43 4.76
C LEU A 38 -9.23 -8.49 4.84
N GLY A 39 -9.94 -8.44 3.70
CA GLY A 39 -11.40 -8.40 3.62
C GLY A 39 -11.98 -7.06 4.04
N LYS A 40 -11.26 -5.96 3.79
CA LYS A 40 -11.66 -4.59 4.17
C LYS A 40 -12.03 -3.71 2.96
N THR A 41 -12.29 -4.31 1.81
CA THR A 41 -12.67 -3.60 0.57
C THR A 41 -13.89 -2.68 0.76
N ASP A 42 -14.86 -3.09 1.57
CA ASP A 42 -16.07 -2.29 1.84
C ASP A 42 -15.80 -0.99 2.60
N GLN A 43 -14.62 -0.84 3.19
CA GLN A 43 -14.20 0.37 3.88
C GLN A 43 -13.51 1.37 2.94
N LEU A 44 -13.12 0.94 1.73
CA LEU A 44 -12.55 1.81 0.70
C LEU A 44 -13.64 2.72 0.11
N ILE A 45 -13.43 4.02 0.18
CA ILE A 45 -14.34 5.04 -0.36
C ILE A 45 -13.79 5.76 -1.59
N ALA A 46 -12.51 5.64 -1.86
CA ALA A 46 -11.82 6.07 -3.07
C ALA A 46 -10.48 5.32 -3.19
N VAL A 47 -9.99 5.19 -4.41
CA VAL A 47 -8.70 4.55 -4.72
C VAL A 47 -7.97 5.31 -5.82
N ASP A 48 -6.69 5.01 -6.02
CA ASP A 48 -5.97 5.48 -7.19
C ASP A 48 -6.46 4.82 -8.49
N THR A 49 -6.15 5.44 -9.61
CA THR A 49 -6.59 4.99 -10.93
C THR A 49 -6.06 3.59 -11.28
N GLN A 50 -4.84 3.24 -10.85
CA GLN A 50 -4.26 1.93 -11.15
C GLN A 50 -4.95 0.82 -10.36
N SER A 51 -5.20 1.02 -9.05
CA SER A 51 -5.96 0.08 -8.23
C SER A 51 -7.34 -0.21 -8.83
N SER A 52 -8.04 0.84 -9.30
CA SER A 52 -9.32 0.69 -9.98
C SER A 52 -9.24 -0.12 -11.28
N THR A 53 -8.11 -0.06 -11.99
CA THR A 53 -7.90 -0.81 -13.22
C THR A 53 -7.59 -2.29 -12.95
N MET A 54 -6.78 -2.55 -11.92
CA MET A 54 -6.35 -3.90 -11.55
C MET A 54 -7.46 -4.71 -10.85
N MET A 55 -8.27 -4.04 -10.01
CA MET A 55 -9.29 -4.68 -9.18
C MET A 55 -10.69 -4.29 -9.67
N THR A 56 -11.37 -5.24 -10.32
CA THR A 56 -12.64 -4.98 -11.00
C THR A 56 -13.74 -4.40 -10.10
N ASP A 57 -13.79 -4.86 -8.85
CA ASP A 57 -14.82 -4.44 -7.88
C ASP A 57 -14.64 -2.99 -7.42
N LEU A 58 -13.45 -2.42 -7.59
CA LEU A 58 -13.13 -1.04 -7.20
C LEU A 58 -13.43 0.00 -8.30
N LYS A 59 -13.77 -0.45 -9.52
CA LYS A 59 -14.07 0.47 -10.64
C LYS A 59 -15.21 1.44 -10.39
N LYS A 60 -16.12 1.09 -9.50
CA LYS A 60 -17.27 1.94 -9.11
C LYS A 60 -16.92 3.03 -8.09
N LEU A 61 -15.76 2.93 -7.45
CA LEU A 61 -15.31 3.91 -6.47
C LEU A 61 -14.78 5.18 -7.15
N PRO A 62 -14.87 6.34 -6.49
CA PRO A 62 -14.16 7.53 -6.90
C PRO A 62 -12.66 7.23 -7.09
N GLN A 63 -12.10 7.72 -8.21
CA GLN A 63 -10.71 7.52 -8.57
C GLN A 63 -9.94 8.81 -8.44
N MET A 64 -8.71 8.72 -7.97
CA MET A 64 -7.80 9.85 -7.82
C MET A 64 -6.50 9.59 -8.60
N ASP A 65 -5.99 10.62 -9.25
CA ASP A 65 -4.65 10.59 -9.80
C ASP A 65 -3.64 10.68 -8.65
N MET A 66 -2.85 9.62 -8.46
CA MET A 66 -1.85 9.55 -7.39
C MET A 66 -0.75 10.63 -7.51
N MET A 67 -0.55 11.21 -8.69
CA MET A 67 0.46 12.25 -8.96
C MET A 67 -0.12 13.67 -8.89
N ALA A 68 -1.44 13.82 -8.92
CA ALA A 68 -2.14 15.10 -8.94
C ALA A 68 -3.42 15.06 -8.09
N VAL A 69 -3.24 14.78 -6.79
CA VAL A 69 -4.36 14.66 -5.86
C VAL A 69 -5.03 16.01 -5.63
N ASP A 70 -6.36 16.04 -5.81
CA ASP A 70 -7.20 17.19 -5.48
C ASP A 70 -7.58 17.13 -3.99
N ALA A 71 -6.98 18.00 -3.18
CA ALA A 71 -7.20 18.05 -1.74
C ALA A 71 -8.69 18.29 -1.38
N GLU A 72 -9.36 19.17 -2.10
CA GLU A 72 -10.77 19.53 -1.82
C GLU A 72 -11.68 18.33 -2.05
N LYS A 73 -11.48 17.60 -3.16
CA LYS A 73 -12.26 16.38 -3.45
C LYS A 73 -11.98 15.29 -2.42
N LEU A 74 -10.71 15.11 -2.02
CA LEU A 74 -10.34 14.13 -1.01
C LEU A 74 -10.99 14.46 0.34
N ILE A 75 -10.87 15.70 0.80
CA ILE A 75 -11.44 16.18 2.07
C ILE A 75 -12.96 16.08 2.07
N ALA A 76 -13.62 16.37 0.95
CA ALA A 76 -15.07 16.27 0.81
C ALA A 76 -15.62 14.85 1.03
N LEU A 77 -14.83 13.81 0.77
CA LEU A 77 -15.16 12.41 1.05
C LEU A 77 -15.11 12.07 2.54
N LYS A 78 -14.48 12.92 3.36
CA LYS A 78 -14.32 12.75 4.81
C LYS A 78 -13.73 11.39 5.20
N PRO A 79 -12.59 10.97 4.64
CA PRO A 79 -11.93 9.76 5.06
C PRO A 79 -11.38 9.91 6.48
N GLN A 80 -11.20 8.80 7.17
CA GLN A 80 -10.48 8.75 8.44
C GLN A 80 -8.99 8.52 8.22
N ILE A 81 -8.65 7.70 7.22
CA ILE A 81 -7.28 7.33 6.87
C ILE A 81 -7.09 7.48 5.35
N VAL A 82 -5.94 8.03 4.97
CA VAL A 82 -5.45 8.02 3.59
C VAL A 82 -4.07 7.38 3.56
N TYR A 83 -3.95 6.24 2.88
CA TYR A 83 -2.67 5.59 2.64
C TYR A 83 -1.99 6.18 1.41
N VAL A 84 -0.73 6.55 1.57
CA VAL A 84 0.12 7.16 0.56
C VAL A 84 1.50 6.53 0.55
N ASN A 85 2.31 6.84 -0.46
CA ASN A 85 3.74 6.55 -0.49
C ASN A 85 4.56 7.82 -0.74
N ASP A 86 5.87 7.68 -0.82
CA ASP A 86 6.78 8.81 -1.04
C ASP A 86 6.51 9.56 -2.35
N ILE A 87 6.03 8.85 -3.39
CA ILE A 87 5.71 9.47 -4.69
C ILE A 87 4.51 10.40 -4.55
N ASN A 88 3.46 9.97 -3.84
CA ASN A 88 2.30 10.82 -3.57
C ASN A 88 2.72 12.08 -2.78
N LEU A 89 3.52 11.90 -1.74
CA LEU A 89 3.95 13.00 -0.88
C LEU A 89 4.84 13.99 -1.62
N ALA A 90 5.73 13.51 -2.49
CA ALA A 90 6.61 14.35 -3.30
C ALA A 90 5.87 15.20 -4.34
N SER A 91 4.68 14.79 -4.76
CA SER A 91 3.91 15.48 -5.79
C SER A 91 3.40 16.87 -5.35
N SER A 92 3.03 17.03 -4.07
CA SER A 92 2.61 18.32 -3.50
C SER A 92 2.54 18.29 -1.97
N GLU A 93 3.52 18.87 -1.30
CA GLU A 93 3.53 19.01 0.16
C GLU A 93 2.32 19.82 0.68
N SER A 94 1.92 20.88 -0.05
CA SER A 94 0.80 21.73 0.35
C SER A 94 -0.55 21.00 0.37
N VAL A 95 -0.76 20.07 -0.54
CA VAL A 95 -1.98 19.23 -0.58
C VAL A 95 -2.07 18.37 0.67
N TRP A 96 -0.99 17.70 1.03
CA TRP A 96 -0.98 16.80 2.19
C TRP A 96 -1.11 17.55 3.50
N LYS A 97 -0.51 18.73 3.60
CA LYS A 97 -0.73 19.61 4.76
C LYS A 97 -2.21 19.99 4.90
N GLN A 98 -2.90 20.37 3.83
CA GLN A 98 -4.33 20.67 3.86
C GLN A 98 -5.17 19.47 4.32
N VAL A 99 -4.85 18.27 3.84
CA VAL A 99 -5.53 17.03 4.23
C VAL A 99 -5.36 16.76 5.73
N GLU A 100 -4.14 16.91 6.25
CA GLU A 100 -3.87 16.73 7.68
C GLU A 100 -4.52 17.82 8.55
N ASP A 101 -4.49 19.07 8.11
CA ASP A 101 -5.15 20.21 8.80
C ASP A 101 -6.68 20.02 8.86
N ALA A 102 -7.27 19.25 7.95
CA ALA A 102 -8.67 18.85 7.99
C ALA A 102 -8.97 17.68 8.97
N GLY A 103 -7.97 17.22 9.73
CA GLY A 103 -8.11 16.15 10.72
C GLY A 103 -8.07 14.73 10.15
N ILE A 104 -7.61 14.56 8.92
CA ILE A 104 -7.49 13.26 8.26
C ILE A 104 -6.10 12.69 8.56
N THR A 105 -6.02 11.42 8.95
CA THR A 105 -4.75 10.73 9.19
C THR A 105 -4.13 10.29 7.87
N VAL A 106 -3.01 10.90 7.50
CA VAL A 106 -2.19 10.52 6.33
C VAL A 106 -1.14 9.52 6.78
N VAL A 107 -1.17 8.32 6.21
CA VAL A 107 -0.28 7.20 6.56
C VAL A 107 0.66 6.92 5.41
N ASN A 108 1.94 7.19 5.60
CA ASN A 108 2.97 6.95 4.60
C ASN A 108 3.53 5.52 4.74
N ILE A 109 3.51 4.79 3.63
CA ILE A 109 4.18 3.50 3.47
C ILE A 109 5.19 3.65 2.32
N PRO A 110 6.46 3.96 2.62
CA PRO A 110 7.50 4.11 1.61
C PRO A 110 7.68 2.84 0.78
N THR A 111 8.17 2.99 -0.44
CA THR A 111 8.44 1.84 -1.32
C THR A 111 9.44 0.90 -0.67
N SER A 112 9.03 -0.35 -0.47
CA SER A 112 9.87 -1.39 0.13
C SER A 112 10.92 -1.92 -0.85
N THR A 113 12.14 -2.15 -0.34
CA THR A 113 13.30 -2.61 -1.13
C THR A 113 13.69 -4.06 -0.80
N SER A 114 12.87 -4.78 -0.04
CA SER A 114 13.13 -6.18 0.32
C SER A 114 11.83 -6.92 0.66
N ILE A 115 11.83 -8.23 0.48
CA ILE A 115 10.71 -9.11 0.89
C ILE A 115 10.41 -8.95 2.39
N LYS A 116 11.45 -8.78 3.22
CA LYS A 116 11.27 -8.53 4.65
C LYS A 116 10.47 -7.24 4.90
N ALA A 117 10.84 -6.14 4.25
CA ALA A 117 10.14 -4.87 4.38
C ALA A 117 8.69 -4.96 3.88
N ILE A 118 8.44 -5.68 2.78
CA ILE A 118 7.08 -5.92 2.28
C ILE A 118 6.24 -6.65 3.33
N LYS A 119 6.76 -7.69 3.98
CA LYS A 119 6.04 -8.39 5.05
C LYS A 119 5.76 -7.48 6.26
N GLU A 120 6.70 -6.62 6.61
CA GLU A 120 6.50 -5.62 7.65
C GLU A 120 5.40 -4.61 7.27
N ASP A 121 5.31 -4.22 6.00
CA ASP A 121 4.24 -3.34 5.50
C ASP A 121 2.88 -4.05 5.56
N VAL A 122 2.80 -5.32 5.15
CA VAL A 122 1.57 -6.13 5.28
C VAL A 122 1.09 -6.18 6.72
N GLN A 123 1.99 -6.46 7.68
CA GLN A 123 1.62 -6.49 9.09
C GLN A 123 1.19 -5.11 9.60
N PHE A 124 1.91 -4.06 9.20
CA PHE A 124 1.57 -2.69 9.58
C PHE A 124 0.18 -2.28 9.08
N ILE A 125 -0.16 -2.58 7.82
CA ILE A 125 -1.48 -2.29 7.26
C ILE A 125 -2.56 -3.05 8.04
N ALA A 126 -2.33 -4.34 8.32
CA ALA A 126 -3.25 -5.14 9.10
C ALA A 126 -3.44 -4.59 10.52
N ASP A 127 -2.35 -4.20 11.20
CA ASP A 127 -2.40 -3.63 12.54
C ASP A 127 -3.14 -2.28 12.55
N SER A 128 -2.92 -1.44 11.54
CA SER A 128 -3.58 -0.15 11.41
C SER A 128 -5.10 -0.26 11.20
N LEU A 129 -5.57 -1.42 10.75
CA LEU A 129 -6.98 -1.76 10.55
C LEU A 129 -7.54 -2.73 11.59
N SER A 130 -6.83 -2.96 12.69
CA SER A 130 -7.19 -3.89 13.78
C SER A 130 -7.35 -5.34 13.33
N GLU A 131 -6.61 -5.76 12.30
CA GLU A 131 -6.65 -7.11 11.72
C GLU A 131 -5.32 -7.88 11.92
N HIS A 132 -4.69 -7.72 13.06
CA HIS A 132 -3.37 -8.29 13.38
C HIS A 132 -3.22 -9.76 12.99
N GLU A 133 -4.15 -10.61 13.39
CA GLU A 133 -4.09 -12.05 13.13
C GLU A 133 -4.21 -12.38 11.64
N LYS A 134 -5.02 -11.61 10.90
CA LYS A 134 -5.12 -11.77 9.44
C LYS A 134 -3.81 -11.36 8.76
N GLY A 135 -3.16 -10.29 9.23
CA GLY A 135 -1.84 -9.90 8.74
C GLY A 135 -0.81 -11.01 8.91
N GLN A 136 -0.72 -11.61 10.09
CA GLN A 136 0.16 -12.76 10.34
C GLN A 136 -0.14 -13.93 9.42
N LYS A 137 -1.42 -14.22 9.16
CA LYS A 137 -1.83 -15.30 8.26
C LYS A 137 -1.42 -15.02 6.82
N LEU A 138 -1.59 -13.79 6.33
CA LEU A 138 -1.14 -13.39 4.99
C LEU A 138 0.38 -13.57 4.85
N ILE A 139 1.16 -13.09 5.82
CA ILE A 139 2.62 -13.24 5.81
C ILE A 139 3.03 -14.70 5.78
N LYS A 140 2.36 -15.56 6.55
CA LYS A 140 2.63 -17.00 6.53
C LYS A 140 2.36 -17.60 5.15
N THR A 141 1.29 -17.20 4.48
CA THR A 141 0.98 -17.65 3.11
C THR A 141 2.07 -17.18 2.14
N MET A 142 2.47 -15.90 2.20
CA MET A 142 3.57 -15.37 1.40
C MET A 142 4.86 -16.16 1.60
N ASP A 143 5.22 -16.49 2.85
CA ASP A 143 6.42 -17.28 3.15
C ASP A 143 6.37 -18.67 2.53
N GLN A 144 5.21 -19.33 2.57
CA GLN A 144 5.01 -20.65 1.96
C GLN A 144 5.20 -20.60 0.45
N GLU A 145 4.58 -19.61 -0.23
CA GLU A 145 4.69 -19.44 -1.67
C GLU A 145 6.13 -19.12 -2.10
N ILE A 146 6.82 -18.23 -1.37
CA ILE A 146 8.23 -17.89 -1.63
C ILE A 146 9.11 -19.13 -1.46
N ASP A 147 8.90 -19.92 -0.41
CA ASP A 147 9.65 -21.14 -0.15
C ASP A 147 9.45 -22.20 -1.23
N GLU A 148 8.23 -22.34 -1.77
CA GLU A 148 7.94 -23.23 -2.88
C GLU A 148 8.71 -22.82 -4.14
N VAL A 149 8.68 -21.55 -4.50
CA VAL A 149 9.45 -21.02 -5.64
C VAL A 149 10.96 -21.19 -5.42
N ALA A 150 11.44 -20.93 -4.21
CA ALA A 150 12.85 -21.09 -3.85
C ALA A 150 13.31 -22.56 -3.97
N LYS A 151 12.46 -23.52 -3.60
CA LYS A 151 12.73 -24.96 -3.77
C LYS A 151 12.88 -25.31 -5.25
N ILE A 152 11.98 -24.81 -6.11
CA ILE A 152 12.07 -25.01 -7.56
C ILE A 152 13.36 -24.37 -8.08
N GLY A 153 13.68 -23.14 -7.69
CA GLY A 153 14.88 -22.43 -8.10
C GLY A 153 16.18 -23.21 -7.80
N LYS A 154 16.24 -23.87 -6.65
CA LYS A 154 17.39 -24.72 -6.27
C LYS A 154 17.60 -25.94 -7.17
N THR A 155 16.60 -26.37 -7.91
CA THR A 155 16.72 -27.50 -8.86
C THR A 155 17.32 -27.09 -10.20
N ILE A 156 17.40 -25.80 -10.50
CA ILE A 156 17.87 -25.26 -11.78
C ILE A 156 19.40 -25.35 -11.83
N LYS A 157 19.92 -26.27 -12.63
CA LYS A 157 21.38 -26.48 -12.79
C LYS A 157 22.06 -25.44 -13.68
N LYS A 158 21.32 -24.84 -14.60
CA LYS A 158 21.84 -23.84 -15.55
C LYS A 158 20.88 -22.66 -15.57
N PRO A 159 21.05 -21.69 -14.65
CA PRO A 159 20.22 -20.50 -14.63
C PRO A 159 20.45 -19.67 -15.90
N LYS A 160 19.37 -19.11 -16.41
CA LYS A 160 19.43 -18.18 -17.55
C LYS A 160 19.57 -16.75 -17.02
N THR A 161 20.24 -15.91 -17.79
CA THR A 161 20.24 -14.46 -17.54
C THR A 161 18.89 -13.90 -18.02
N VAL A 162 18.27 -13.09 -17.20
CA VAL A 162 16.99 -12.43 -17.50
C VAL A 162 17.18 -10.92 -17.37
N LEU A 163 16.71 -10.18 -18.37
CA LEU A 163 16.50 -8.73 -18.25
C LEU A 163 15.01 -8.52 -17.97
N PHE A 164 14.73 -7.79 -16.90
CA PHE A 164 13.37 -7.37 -16.61
C PHE A 164 13.20 -5.92 -17.05
N GLU A 165 12.28 -5.68 -18.00
CA GLU A 165 11.98 -4.35 -18.53
C GLU A 165 10.55 -3.97 -18.11
N VAL A 166 10.44 -2.88 -17.35
CA VAL A 166 9.14 -2.35 -16.88
C VAL A 166 8.48 -1.50 -17.97
N ALA A 167 9.27 -0.71 -18.67
CA ALA A 167 8.82 0.11 -19.79
C ALA A 167 9.91 0.23 -20.86
N ALA A 168 9.49 0.17 -22.12
CA ALA A 168 10.31 0.43 -23.29
C ALA A 168 10.06 1.85 -23.79
N LEU A 169 11.00 2.38 -24.53
CA LEU A 169 10.96 3.66 -25.24
C LEU A 169 9.81 4.65 -24.88
N PRO A 170 10.11 5.97 -24.76
CA PRO A 170 11.44 6.55 -25.02
C PRO A 170 12.46 6.31 -23.90
N ASP A 171 12.00 5.96 -22.69
CA ASP A 171 12.85 5.71 -21.53
C ASP A 171 12.70 4.25 -21.09
N ILE A 172 13.84 3.55 -20.97
CA ILE A 172 13.87 2.16 -20.50
C ILE A 172 13.99 2.16 -18.99
N TYR A 173 13.00 1.53 -18.32
CA TYR A 173 13.02 1.32 -16.88
C TYR A 173 13.23 -0.16 -16.57
N SER A 174 14.11 -0.43 -15.63
CA SER A 174 14.45 -1.78 -15.16
C SER A 174 14.73 -1.75 -13.66
N PHE A 175 14.80 -2.92 -13.06
CA PHE A 175 15.22 -3.08 -11.66
C PHE A 175 16.71 -3.43 -11.60
N GLY A 176 17.38 -2.90 -10.57
CA GLY A 176 18.77 -3.23 -10.23
C GLY A 176 18.87 -3.94 -8.88
N ASN A 177 20.09 -4.16 -8.43
CA ASN A 177 20.34 -4.69 -7.10
C ASN A 177 19.90 -3.67 -6.03
N GLY A 178 19.02 -4.10 -5.12
CA GLY A 178 18.52 -3.26 -4.03
C GLY A 178 17.26 -2.46 -4.35
N THR A 179 16.58 -2.83 -5.44
CA THR A 179 15.23 -2.32 -5.77
C THR A 179 14.22 -3.45 -5.67
#